data_664a4ea7fb0d00c62274e9981845926b
#
_entry.id   664a4ea7fb0d00c62274e9981845926b
#
_cell.length_a   1.000
_cell.length_b   1.000
_cell.length_c   1.000
_cell.angle_alpha   90.00
_cell.angle_beta   90.00
_cell.angle_gamma   90.00
#
_symmetry.space_group_name_H-M   'P 1'
#
loop_
_entity.id
_entity.type
_entity.pdbx_description
1 polymer ?
#
loop_
_entity_poly.entity_id
_entity_poly.type
_entity_poly.pdbx_seq_one_letter_code
_entity_poly.pdbx_strand_id
1 'polypeptide(L)'
;MLLDDELLSDIIKIPPFRYKIISAFEYDFIIDAMFGIGLSRDVTGVYAQIIDEINRVSAVKVAVDIPSGLSAGIVQVSNKKVKADYTVTFGFDKTGMVLYPGRKYAGKVIVSDIGFAVSQDNVQKILENNPARMIEKKDILTIPEREADGNKGTSGKVLIAAGSRSMGGAAFMSAQSAYRSGCGLVRVFTHENNKNALLTLVPESICDTYNDKNSNCDELTKWCIWADCIIAGPGLSVSGQSEEIVKCILQSGSDATLILDADALNIISENEEYYEYISRYKGKVIMTPHVGEMSRLTGKSIGQIKGNPVETALCYSKEHGVICVLKDAATVVCDHDNIYINTSGNCGMATGGSGDVLTGVIAGMMCAGFDDECFAAALAVYIHGCAGDMCRKNQGTFSMKAWDIAESLSTVFTQNNTDYN
;
A
#
# COMPACT_ATOMS: atom_id res chain seq x y z
N MET A 1 11.61 -26.56 13.47
CA MET A 1 12.45 -26.91 14.62
C MET A 1 11.45 -27.22 15.72
N LEU A 2 11.18 -28.51 15.94
CA LEU A 2 10.26 -28.98 16.98
C LEU A 2 10.91 -28.65 18.32
N LEU A 3 10.17 -28.08 19.24
CA LEU A 3 10.59 -27.88 20.62
C LEU A 3 10.79 -29.28 21.25
N ASP A 4 11.89 -29.43 21.97
CA ASP A 4 12.25 -30.70 22.63
C ASP A 4 11.21 -31.05 23.71
N ASP A 5 10.81 -32.33 23.82
CA ASP A 5 9.78 -32.78 24.74
C ASP A 5 10.12 -32.51 26.22
N GLU A 6 11.39 -32.33 26.57
CA GLU A 6 11.81 -31.91 27.91
C GLU A 6 11.42 -30.46 28.24
N LEU A 7 11.44 -29.56 27.25
CA LEU A 7 11.04 -28.17 27.45
C LEU A 7 9.52 -28.03 27.70
N LEU A 8 8.72 -28.89 27.05
CA LEU A 8 7.26 -28.94 27.25
C LEU A 8 6.88 -29.42 28.66
N SER A 9 7.69 -30.30 29.28
CA SER A 9 7.40 -30.85 30.60
C SER A 9 7.56 -29.84 31.74
N ASP A 10 8.43 -28.86 31.59
CA ASP A 10 8.65 -27.81 32.58
C ASP A 10 7.63 -26.66 32.49
N ILE A 11 7.03 -26.45 31.32
CA ILE A 11 5.95 -25.46 31.11
C ILE A 11 4.64 -25.92 31.81
N ILE A 12 4.38 -27.21 31.92
CA ILE A 12 3.14 -27.79 32.48
C ILE A 12 3.09 -27.75 34.03
N LYS A 13 4.19 -27.46 34.71
CA LYS A 13 4.29 -27.48 36.20
C LYS A 13 3.89 -26.18 36.91
N ILE A 14 3.35 -25.17 36.23
CA ILE A 14 2.90 -23.93 36.89
C ILE A 14 1.50 -24.15 37.45
N PRO A 15 1.29 -24.19 38.78
CA PRO A 15 -0.05 -24.29 39.36
C PRO A 15 -0.89 -23.08 39.02
N PRO A 16 -2.19 -23.21 38.69
CA PRO A 16 -3.02 -22.20 38.07
C PRO A 16 -3.32 -20.95 38.91
N PHE A 17 -2.77 -20.73 40.10
CA PHE A 17 -3.13 -19.60 40.95
C PHE A 17 -2.04 -19.07 41.89
N ARG A 18 -0.76 -19.14 41.54
CA ARG A 18 0.27 -18.39 42.28
C ARG A 18 1.08 -17.51 41.32
N TYR A 19 0.76 -16.22 41.32
CA TYR A 19 1.60 -15.20 40.70
C TYR A 19 2.93 -15.12 41.46
N LYS A 20 3.95 -15.82 41.01
CA LYS A 20 5.31 -15.50 41.37
C LYS A 20 5.69 -14.33 40.45
N ILE A 21 5.94 -13.15 41.04
CA ILE A 21 6.58 -12.05 40.30
C ILE A 21 7.92 -12.61 39.86
N ILE A 22 8.03 -12.88 38.55
CA ILE A 22 9.18 -13.49 37.93
C ILE A 22 10.27 -12.41 37.97
N SER A 23 11.36 -12.67 38.69
CA SER A 23 12.51 -11.80 38.65
C SER A 23 13.11 -11.90 37.22
N ALA A 24 13.38 -10.77 36.60
CA ALA A 24 13.70 -10.58 35.20
C ALA A 24 14.96 -11.31 34.66
N PHE A 25 15.63 -12.16 35.45
CA PHE A 25 16.98 -12.65 35.17
C PHE A 25 17.10 -14.17 34.93
N GLU A 26 15.99 -14.91 34.93
CA GLU A 26 16.07 -16.38 34.97
C GLU A 26 15.52 -17.11 33.73
N TYR A 27 15.04 -16.41 32.69
CA TYR A 27 14.39 -17.08 31.55
C TYR A 27 15.00 -16.64 30.23
N ASP A 28 15.28 -17.61 29.36
CA ASP A 28 15.68 -17.36 27.96
C ASP A 28 14.45 -17.04 27.09
N PHE A 29 13.30 -17.63 27.44
CA PHE A 29 12.04 -17.49 26.70
C PHE A 29 10.87 -17.18 27.61
N ILE A 30 9.95 -16.37 27.13
CA ILE A 30 8.63 -16.13 27.72
C ILE A 30 7.57 -16.45 26.68
N ILE A 31 6.60 -17.31 27.05
CA ILE A 31 5.44 -17.62 26.21
C ILE A 31 4.25 -16.81 26.70
N ASP A 32 3.74 -15.92 25.84
CA ASP A 32 2.53 -15.15 26.09
C ASP A 32 1.31 -15.86 25.52
N ALA A 33 0.49 -16.40 26.41
CA ALA A 33 -0.77 -17.08 26.11
C ALA A 33 -1.92 -16.60 27.02
N MET A 34 -1.87 -15.32 27.46
CA MET A 34 -2.86 -14.79 28.42
C MET A 34 -4.19 -14.43 27.75
N PHE A 35 -4.14 -13.78 26.59
CA PHE A 35 -5.33 -13.33 25.86
C PHE A 35 -5.19 -13.66 24.39
N GLY A 36 -6.26 -14.16 23.77
CA GLY A 36 -6.37 -14.46 22.34
C GLY A 36 -7.29 -13.47 21.62
N ILE A 37 -7.87 -13.91 20.48
CA ILE A 37 -8.70 -13.12 19.58
C ILE A 37 -9.98 -12.53 20.18
N GLY A 38 -10.44 -13.06 21.32
CA GLY A 38 -11.66 -12.59 22.01
C GLY A 38 -11.50 -11.33 22.86
N LEU A 39 -10.33 -10.68 22.87
CA LEU A 39 -10.09 -9.49 23.67
C LEU A 39 -10.90 -8.29 23.11
N SER A 40 -11.88 -7.82 23.87
CA SER A 40 -12.79 -6.73 23.49
C SER A 40 -12.75 -5.52 24.43
N ARG A 41 -11.89 -5.54 25.46
CA ARG A 41 -11.78 -4.47 26.48
C ARG A 41 -10.33 -4.18 26.83
N ASP A 42 -10.10 -3.01 27.43
CA ASP A 42 -8.76 -2.62 27.89
C ASP A 42 -8.24 -3.58 28.97
N VAL A 43 -6.94 -3.87 28.92
CA VAL A 43 -6.27 -4.72 29.90
C VAL A 43 -5.84 -3.86 31.09
N THR A 44 -6.41 -4.17 32.26
CA THR A 44 -6.18 -3.42 33.51
C THR A 44 -5.77 -4.34 34.64
N GLY A 45 -5.45 -3.77 35.82
CA GLY A 45 -5.15 -4.49 37.05
C GLY A 45 -3.89 -5.36 36.94
N VAL A 46 -3.96 -6.59 37.48
CA VAL A 46 -2.82 -7.52 37.55
C VAL A 46 -2.28 -7.89 36.17
N TYR A 47 -3.15 -8.07 35.20
CA TYR A 47 -2.71 -8.42 33.80
C TYR A 47 -1.93 -7.29 33.15
N ALA A 48 -2.30 -6.03 33.41
CA ALA A 48 -1.53 -4.88 32.93
C ALA A 48 -0.12 -4.87 33.55
N GLN A 49 0.01 -5.19 34.83
CA GLN A 49 1.30 -5.30 35.52
C GLN A 49 2.14 -6.45 34.96
N ILE A 50 1.53 -7.61 34.68
CA ILE A 50 2.22 -8.76 34.06
C ILE A 50 2.73 -8.36 32.67
N ILE A 51 1.96 -7.67 31.84
CA ILE A 51 2.40 -7.19 30.53
C ILE A 51 3.59 -6.25 30.67
N ASP A 52 3.56 -5.33 31.64
CA ASP A 52 4.67 -4.40 31.90
C ASP A 52 5.95 -5.18 32.28
N GLU A 53 5.84 -6.21 33.13
CA GLU A 53 6.98 -7.04 33.51
C GLU A 53 7.51 -7.86 32.33
N ILE A 54 6.65 -8.51 31.53
CA ILE A 54 7.05 -9.24 30.32
C ILE A 54 7.83 -8.30 29.38
N ASN A 55 7.35 -7.08 29.20
CA ASN A 55 8.01 -6.13 28.29
C ASN A 55 9.36 -5.64 28.82
N ARG A 56 9.61 -5.66 30.14
CA ARG A 56 10.90 -5.27 30.75
C ARG A 56 11.96 -6.34 30.67
N VAL A 57 11.56 -7.62 30.60
CA VAL A 57 12.49 -8.76 30.59
C VAL A 57 13.22 -8.84 29.27
N SER A 58 14.52 -9.18 29.30
CA SER A 58 15.34 -9.34 28.10
C SER A 58 15.16 -10.68 27.39
N ALA A 59 14.34 -11.60 27.95
CA ALA A 59 14.03 -12.89 27.33
C ALA A 59 13.35 -12.74 25.98
N VAL A 60 13.49 -13.74 25.11
CA VAL A 60 12.76 -13.83 23.85
C VAL A 60 11.28 -14.07 24.13
N LYS A 61 10.41 -13.22 23.62
CA LYS A 61 8.95 -13.27 23.84
C LYS A 61 8.26 -13.89 22.64
N VAL A 62 7.56 -15.00 22.89
CA VAL A 62 6.78 -15.73 21.87
C VAL A 62 5.30 -15.63 22.23
N ALA A 63 4.53 -14.95 21.40
CA ALA A 63 3.08 -14.87 21.58
C ALA A 63 2.39 -16.05 20.88
N VAL A 64 1.39 -16.61 21.54
CA VAL A 64 0.53 -17.68 21.01
C VAL A 64 -0.71 -17.02 20.41
N ASP A 65 -0.93 -17.25 19.15
CA ASP A 65 -1.99 -16.75 18.28
C ASP A 65 -1.96 -15.23 18.06
N ILE A 66 -1.96 -14.43 19.11
CA ILE A 66 -1.90 -12.96 19.05
C ILE A 66 -1.25 -12.43 20.33
N PRO A 67 -0.37 -11.42 20.29
CA PRO A 67 0.18 -10.81 21.50
C PRO A 67 -0.92 -10.27 22.41
N SER A 68 -0.84 -10.61 23.68
CA SER A 68 -1.84 -10.20 24.66
C SER A 68 -1.98 -8.67 24.71
N GLY A 69 -3.21 -8.18 24.62
CA GLY A 69 -3.52 -6.76 24.50
C GLY A 69 -3.75 -6.25 23.09
N LEU A 70 -3.44 -7.04 22.05
CA LEU A 70 -3.87 -6.72 20.68
C LEU A 70 -5.27 -7.27 20.39
N SER A 71 -5.99 -6.60 19.50
CA SER A 71 -7.23 -7.10 18.92
C SER A 71 -6.94 -7.75 17.56
N ALA A 72 -7.70 -8.78 17.21
CA ALA A 72 -7.57 -9.47 15.92
C ALA A 72 -8.00 -8.57 14.74
N GLY A 73 -9.04 -7.75 14.91
CA GLY A 73 -9.62 -6.92 13.83
C GLY A 73 -9.58 -5.42 14.08
N ILE A 74 -9.56 -4.96 15.32
CA ILE A 74 -9.56 -3.54 15.70
C ILE A 74 -8.16 -3.15 16.15
N VAL A 75 -7.64 -2.06 15.60
CA VAL A 75 -6.23 -1.65 15.78
C VAL A 75 -5.90 -1.25 17.23
N GLN A 76 -6.86 -0.79 18.04
CA GLN A 76 -6.61 -0.39 19.44
C GLN A 76 -7.77 -0.75 20.37
N VAL A 77 -7.64 -1.86 21.09
CA VAL A 77 -8.54 -2.22 22.19
C VAL A 77 -7.91 -1.93 23.55
N SER A 78 -6.60 -2.11 23.69
CA SER A 78 -5.89 -1.92 24.95
C SER A 78 -4.66 -1.03 24.79
N ASN A 79 -4.40 -0.23 25.84
CA ASN A 79 -3.15 0.55 25.97
C ASN A 79 -1.97 -0.33 26.39
N LYS A 80 -2.23 -1.46 27.04
CA LYS A 80 -1.23 -2.45 27.47
C LYS A 80 -1.17 -3.60 26.49
N LYS A 81 0.01 -3.83 25.91
CA LYS A 81 0.24 -4.88 24.91
C LYS A 81 1.59 -5.54 25.15
N VAL A 82 1.66 -6.85 25.00
CA VAL A 82 2.94 -7.57 24.96
C VAL A 82 3.64 -7.20 23.64
N LYS A 83 4.92 -6.84 23.73
CA LYS A 83 5.79 -6.65 22.58
C LYS A 83 6.53 -7.96 22.32
N ALA A 84 5.97 -8.81 21.49
CA ALA A 84 6.54 -10.09 21.13
C ALA A 84 7.73 -9.93 20.16
N ASP A 85 8.69 -10.85 20.23
CA ASP A 85 9.75 -11.03 19.23
C ASP A 85 9.25 -11.96 18.11
N TYR A 86 8.43 -12.94 18.48
CA TYR A 86 7.75 -13.88 17.57
C TYR A 86 6.29 -14.02 17.96
N THR A 87 5.42 -14.19 16.95
CA THR A 87 4.02 -14.60 17.15
C THR A 87 3.74 -15.81 16.29
N VAL A 88 3.33 -16.93 16.92
CA VAL A 88 2.85 -18.12 16.21
C VAL A 88 1.34 -18.03 16.16
N THR A 89 0.82 -17.62 15.00
CA THR A 89 -0.63 -17.41 14.79
C THR A 89 -1.25 -18.60 14.08
N PHE A 90 -2.52 -18.90 14.37
CA PHE A 90 -3.20 -20.10 13.91
C PHE A 90 -4.04 -19.84 12.67
N GLY A 91 -3.83 -20.65 11.64
CA GLY A 91 -4.56 -20.71 10.39
C GLY A 91 -4.35 -19.50 9.49
N PHE A 92 -4.68 -18.29 9.97
CA PHE A 92 -4.60 -17.06 9.20
C PHE A 92 -3.95 -15.95 10.01
N ASP A 93 -3.30 -15.01 9.32
CA ASP A 93 -2.83 -13.77 9.94
C ASP A 93 -4.04 -12.91 10.38
N LYS A 94 -3.84 -12.04 11.36
CA LYS A 94 -4.89 -11.18 11.89
C LYS A 94 -4.64 -9.73 11.51
N THR A 95 -5.64 -9.06 11.00
CA THR A 95 -5.56 -7.65 10.56
C THR A 95 -4.92 -6.74 11.62
N GLY A 96 -5.22 -6.98 12.90
CA GLY A 96 -4.63 -6.25 14.02
C GLY A 96 -3.13 -6.45 14.21
N MET A 97 -2.53 -7.51 13.67
CA MET A 97 -1.08 -7.76 13.67
C MET A 97 -0.41 -7.26 12.38
N VAL A 98 -1.16 -7.17 11.29
CA VAL A 98 -0.68 -6.72 9.98
C VAL A 98 -0.61 -5.19 9.91
N LEU A 99 -1.63 -4.51 10.45
CA LEU A 99 -1.74 -3.05 10.46
C LEU A 99 -0.97 -2.42 11.62
N TYR A 100 -0.54 -1.16 11.41
CA TYR A 100 0.04 -0.36 12.49
C TYR A 100 -1.08 0.30 13.33
N PRO A 101 -0.87 0.45 14.66
CA PRO A 101 0.36 0.19 15.40
C PRO A 101 0.56 -1.28 15.85
N GLY A 102 -0.40 -2.17 15.65
CA GLY A 102 -0.35 -3.56 16.15
C GLY A 102 0.87 -4.33 15.63
N ARG A 103 1.27 -4.13 14.38
CA ARG A 103 2.47 -4.76 13.79
C ARG A 103 3.76 -4.52 14.60
N LYS A 104 3.87 -3.41 15.34
CA LYS A 104 5.03 -3.14 16.21
C LYS A 104 5.13 -4.10 17.42
N TYR A 105 4.03 -4.77 17.75
CA TYR A 105 3.92 -5.66 18.91
C TYR A 105 3.97 -7.13 18.49
N ALA A 106 3.69 -7.46 17.24
CA ALA A 106 3.60 -8.84 16.75
C ALA A 106 4.96 -9.51 16.51
N GLY A 107 6.03 -8.74 16.34
CA GLY A 107 7.35 -9.25 15.99
C GLY A 107 7.33 -10.01 14.65
N LYS A 108 8.06 -11.11 14.55
CA LYS A 108 8.02 -12.00 13.38
C LYS A 108 6.81 -12.92 13.49
N VAL A 109 5.83 -12.76 12.63
CA VAL A 109 4.64 -13.60 12.58
C VAL A 109 4.95 -14.89 11.79
N ILE A 110 4.52 -16.01 12.37
CA ILE A 110 4.61 -17.37 11.78
C ILE A 110 3.19 -17.92 11.78
N VAL A 111 2.62 -18.12 10.61
CA VAL A 111 1.31 -18.75 10.48
C VAL A 111 1.47 -20.26 10.58
N SER A 112 0.81 -20.87 11.58
CA SER A 112 0.79 -22.32 11.79
C SER A 112 -0.53 -22.88 11.28
N ASP A 113 -0.44 -23.87 10.40
CA ASP A 113 -1.60 -24.68 10.04
C ASP A 113 -1.94 -25.63 11.19
N ILE A 114 -3.12 -25.45 11.76
CA ILE A 114 -3.64 -26.30 12.84
C ILE A 114 -4.73 -27.27 12.35
N GLY A 115 -4.80 -27.49 11.03
CA GLY A 115 -5.73 -28.46 10.43
C GLY A 115 -7.17 -27.94 10.42
N PHE A 116 -7.39 -26.64 10.20
CA PHE A 116 -8.75 -26.19 9.89
C PHE A 116 -9.25 -26.94 8.66
N ALA A 117 -10.32 -27.74 8.84
CA ALA A 117 -11.01 -28.38 7.72
C ALA A 117 -11.66 -27.29 6.85
N VAL A 118 -10.90 -26.73 5.94
CA VAL A 118 -11.40 -25.75 4.98
C VAL A 118 -12.06 -26.52 3.85
N SER A 119 -13.33 -26.90 4.04
CA SER A 119 -14.15 -27.42 2.93
C SER A 119 -14.32 -26.32 1.86
N GLN A 120 -14.50 -26.69 0.60
CA GLN A 120 -14.77 -25.73 -0.47
C GLN A 120 -15.92 -24.78 -0.12
N ASP A 121 -16.99 -25.28 0.54
CA ASP A 121 -18.13 -24.49 1.01
C ASP A 121 -17.72 -23.45 2.08
N ASN A 122 -16.77 -23.77 2.95
CA ASN A 122 -16.27 -22.83 3.97
C ASN A 122 -15.35 -21.78 3.36
N VAL A 123 -14.54 -22.13 2.36
CA VAL A 123 -13.76 -21.15 1.58
C VAL A 123 -14.69 -20.18 0.90
N GLN A 124 -15.75 -20.66 0.25
CA GLN A 124 -16.73 -19.82 -0.43
C GLN A 124 -17.38 -18.83 0.56
N LYS A 125 -17.82 -19.29 1.72
CA LYS A 125 -18.41 -18.42 2.77
C LYS A 125 -17.41 -17.40 3.32
N ILE A 126 -16.13 -17.74 3.43
CA ILE A 126 -15.08 -16.78 3.84
C ILE A 126 -14.94 -15.73 2.74
N LEU A 127 -14.90 -16.12 1.47
CA LEU A 127 -14.78 -15.22 0.34
C LEU A 127 -16.00 -14.30 0.19
N GLU A 128 -17.19 -14.78 0.47
CA GLU A 128 -18.45 -14.00 0.46
C GLU A 128 -18.47 -12.89 1.53
N ASN A 129 -17.66 -13.00 2.59
CA ASN A 129 -17.53 -11.96 3.62
C ASN A 129 -16.41 -10.95 3.32
N ASN A 130 -15.89 -10.91 2.09
CA ASN A 130 -14.83 -10.00 1.64
C ASN A 130 -13.64 -9.90 2.62
N PRO A 131 -12.94 -11.01 2.90
CA PRO A 131 -11.79 -10.98 3.78
C PRO A 131 -10.68 -10.14 3.16
N ALA A 132 -9.97 -9.38 3.98
CA ALA A 132 -8.75 -8.72 3.52
C ALA A 132 -7.71 -9.78 3.10
N ARG A 133 -7.08 -9.57 1.95
CA ARG A 133 -6.05 -10.43 1.37
C ARG A 133 -4.70 -9.73 1.41
N MET A 134 -3.63 -10.48 1.37
CA MET A 134 -2.27 -9.95 1.18
C MET A 134 -1.74 -10.39 -0.19
N ILE A 135 -1.02 -9.50 -0.84
CA ILE A 135 -0.23 -9.86 -2.04
C ILE A 135 1.06 -10.53 -1.58
N GLU A 136 1.40 -11.63 -2.23
CA GLU A 136 2.59 -12.42 -1.97
C GLU A 136 3.55 -12.43 -3.18
N LYS A 137 4.77 -12.91 -2.96
CA LYS A 137 5.79 -12.99 -4.03
C LYS A 137 5.29 -13.75 -5.27
N LYS A 138 4.53 -14.82 -5.09
CA LYS A 138 3.97 -15.64 -6.17
C LYS A 138 3.02 -14.85 -7.09
N ASP A 139 2.35 -13.81 -6.56
CA ASP A 139 1.40 -13.01 -7.33
C ASP A 139 2.07 -12.16 -8.39
N ILE A 140 3.39 -11.86 -8.26
CA ILE A 140 4.16 -11.20 -9.33
C ILE A 140 4.21 -12.09 -10.59
N LEU A 141 4.15 -13.41 -10.43
CA LEU A 141 4.17 -14.36 -11.54
C LEU A 141 2.85 -14.37 -12.34
N THR A 142 1.81 -13.70 -11.85
CA THR A 142 0.55 -13.55 -12.58
C THR A 142 0.55 -12.37 -13.55
N ILE A 143 1.64 -11.58 -13.58
CA ILE A 143 1.76 -10.48 -14.55
C ILE A 143 1.74 -11.08 -15.97
N PRO A 144 0.81 -10.65 -16.84
CA PRO A 144 0.74 -11.15 -18.19
C PRO A 144 2.06 -10.97 -18.95
N GLU A 145 2.49 -12.01 -19.64
CA GLU A 145 3.67 -11.93 -20.49
C GLU A 145 3.41 -11.01 -21.68
N ARG A 146 4.43 -10.28 -22.09
CA ARG A 146 4.35 -9.47 -23.30
C ARG A 146 4.32 -10.37 -24.52
N GLU A 147 3.47 -10.03 -25.49
CA GLU A 147 3.45 -10.69 -26.79
C GLU A 147 4.80 -10.54 -27.49
N ALA A 148 5.34 -11.66 -28.01
CA ALA A 148 6.66 -11.67 -28.65
C ALA A 148 6.71 -10.82 -29.94
N ASP A 149 5.57 -10.62 -30.60
CA ASP A 149 5.38 -9.78 -31.82
C ASP A 149 4.75 -8.41 -31.47
N GLY A 150 4.60 -8.10 -30.16
CA GLY A 150 4.07 -6.85 -29.67
C GLY A 150 4.91 -5.64 -30.06
N ASN A 151 4.31 -4.46 -30.03
CA ASN A 151 4.98 -3.19 -30.31
C ASN A 151 4.76 -2.19 -29.16
N LYS A 152 5.44 -1.04 -29.22
CA LYS A 152 5.34 -0.01 -28.18
C LYS A 152 3.90 0.47 -27.91
N GLY A 153 3.01 0.39 -28.90
CA GLY A 153 1.60 0.79 -28.75
C GLY A 153 0.76 -0.26 -28.03
N THR A 154 1.08 -1.56 -28.19
CA THR A 154 0.39 -2.67 -27.52
C THR A 154 0.83 -2.88 -26.08
N SER A 155 1.97 -2.29 -25.68
CA SER A 155 2.47 -2.34 -24.29
C SER A 155 1.94 -1.20 -23.41
N GLY A 156 0.86 -0.55 -23.82
CA GLY A 156 0.18 0.51 -23.08
C GLY A 156 0.73 1.92 -23.29
N LYS A 157 -0.19 2.87 -23.31
CA LYS A 157 0.05 4.30 -23.52
C LYS A 157 -0.35 5.06 -22.27
N VAL A 158 0.59 5.73 -21.66
CA VAL A 158 0.37 6.47 -20.40
C VAL A 158 0.47 7.97 -20.66
N LEU A 159 -0.55 8.72 -20.23
CA LEU A 159 -0.50 10.18 -20.11
C LEU A 159 -0.22 10.57 -18.67
N ILE A 160 0.74 11.44 -18.43
CA ILE A 160 1.09 11.94 -17.10
C ILE A 160 0.90 13.45 -17.06
N ALA A 161 -0.13 13.94 -16.41
CA ALA A 161 -0.35 15.34 -16.11
C ALA A 161 0.24 15.67 -14.73
N ALA A 162 1.48 16.13 -14.69
CA ALA A 162 2.27 16.26 -13.47
C ALA A 162 3.34 17.36 -13.59
N GLY A 163 3.81 17.85 -12.44
CA GLY A 163 4.93 18.78 -12.38
C GLY A 163 4.56 20.23 -12.69
N SER A 164 4.42 21.05 -11.65
CA SER A 164 4.33 22.51 -11.74
C SER A 164 5.70 23.13 -12.00
N ARG A 165 5.73 24.46 -12.07
CA ARG A 165 6.94 25.26 -12.31
C ARG A 165 8.11 24.90 -11.38
N SER A 166 7.85 24.52 -10.14
CA SER A 166 8.87 24.21 -9.11
C SER A 166 8.94 22.75 -8.71
N MET A 167 8.04 21.88 -9.19
CA MET A 167 7.94 20.48 -8.78
C MET A 167 8.05 19.51 -9.97
N GLY A 168 8.91 19.81 -10.94
CA GLY A 168 9.13 18.97 -12.14
C GLY A 168 9.60 17.56 -11.82
N GLY A 169 10.28 17.34 -10.67
CA GLY A 169 10.76 16.03 -10.24
C GLY A 169 9.67 14.97 -10.12
N ALA A 170 8.45 15.35 -9.74
CA ALA A 170 7.32 14.44 -9.63
C ALA A 170 6.94 13.82 -11.00
N ALA A 171 6.89 14.66 -12.05
CA ALA A 171 6.64 14.20 -13.41
C ALA A 171 7.70 13.22 -13.90
N PHE A 172 8.99 13.46 -13.54
CA PHE A 172 10.10 12.62 -13.96
C PHE A 172 10.05 11.25 -13.28
N MET A 173 9.76 11.23 -11.97
CA MET A 173 9.66 9.99 -11.19
C MET A 173 8.48 9.12 -11.65
N SER A 174 7.32 9.72 -11.91
CA SER A 174 6.16 9.02 -12.46
C SER A 174 6.46 8.44 -13.86
N ALA A 175 7.12 9.21 -14.73
CA ALA A 175 7.46 8.76 -16.08
C ALA A 175 8.49 7.62 -16.07
N GLN A 176 9.57 7.76 -15.30
CA GLN A 176 10.61 6.75 -15.16
C GLN A 176 10.05 5.43 -14.62
N SER A 177 9.23 5.51 -13.57
CA SER A 177 8.65 4.31 -12.97
C SER A 177 7.60 3.66 -13.86
N ALA A 178 6.85 4.42 -14.66
CA ALA A 178 5.95 3.87 -15.68
C ALA A 178 6.72 3.04 -16.72
N TYR A 179 7.82 3.57 -17.26
CA TYR A 179 8.68 2.80 -18.16
C TYR A 179 9.30 1.57 -17.50
N ARG A 180 9.80 1.72 -16.25
CA ARG A 180 10.38 0.60 -15.50
C ARG A 180 9.36 -0.48 -15.14
N SER A 181 8.08 -0.14 -15.17
CA SER A 181 6.97 -1.06 -14.90
C SER A 181 6.28 -1.59 -16.15
N GLY A 182 6.84 -1.30 -17.33
CA GLY A 182 6.44 -1.99 -18.55
C GLY A 182 5.61 -1.18 -19.53
N CYS A 183 5.36 0.11 -19.32
CA CYS A 183 4.64 0.94 -20.30
C CYS A 183 5.43 1.09 -21.60
N GLY A 184 4.73 1.00 -22.73
CA GLY A 184 5.35 1.11 -24.06
C GLY A 184 5.56 2.54 -24.54
N LEU A 185 4.63 3.44 -24.19
CA LEU A 185 4.66 4.86 -24.53
C LEU A 185 4.24 5.70 -23.33
N VAL A 186 5.06 6.67 -22.98
CA VAL A 186 4.74 7.65 -21.92
C VAL A 186 4.76 9.06 -22.50
N ARG A 187 3.65 9.76 -22.34
CA ARG A 187 3.50 11.17 -22.70
C ARG A 187 3.35 11.98 -21.41
N VAL A 188 4.17 13.01 -21.24
CA VAL A 188 4.16 13.86 -20.05
C VAL A 188 3.66 15.24 -20.41
N PHE A 189 2.57 15.64 -19.78
CA PHE A 189 2.02 16.98 -19.84
C PHE A 189 2.43 17.74 -18.56
N THR A 190 3.34 18.70 -18.69
CA THR A 190 4.00 19.36 -17.56
C THR A 190 4.19 20.86 -17.81
N HIS A 191 4.56 21.60 -16.77
CA HIS A 191 4.90 23.01 -16.95
C HIS A 191 6.11 23.20 -17.88
N GLU A 192 6.07 24.20 -18.77
CA GLU A 192 7.08 24.42 -19.83
C GLU A 192 8.52 24.48 -19.31
N ASN A 193 8.74 24.95 -18.08
CA ASN A 193 10.06 25.01 -17.45
C ASN A 193 10.69 23.61 -17.23
N ASN A 194 9.89 22.55 -17.21
CA ASN A 194 10.35 21.20 -16.93
C ASN A 194 10.79 20.45 -18.19
N LYS A 195 10.44 20.95 -19.39
CA LYS A 195 10.64 20.27 -20.67
C LYS A 195 12.07 19.79 -20.89
N ASN A 196 13.05 20.68 -20.73
CA ASN A 196 14.45 20.32 -20.98
C ASN A 196 14.98 19.31 -19.98
N ALA A 197 14.63 19.44 -18.70
CA ALA A 197 15.02 18.49 -17.68
C ALA A 197 14.38 17.11 -17.89
N LEU A 198 13.08 17.07 -18.26
CA LEU A 198 12.37 15.85 -18.58
C LEU A 198 13.06 15.08 -19.73
N LEU A 199 13.31 15.76 -20.87
CA LEU A 199 13.94 15.15 -22.04
C LEU A 199 15.41 14.75 -21.80
N THR A 200 16.04 15.27 -20.76
CA THR A 200 17.37 14.84 -20.32
C THR A 200 17.32 13.61 -19.43
N LEU A 201 16.36 13.55 -18.49
CA LEU A 201 16.26 12.50 -17.49
C LEU A 201 15.47 11.28 -17.97
N VAL A 202 14.45 11.51 -18.82
CA VAL A 202 13.60 10.47 -19.40
C VAL A 202 13.44 10.71 -20.91
N PRO A 203 14.51 10.53 -21.68
CA PRO A 203 14.54 10.88 -23.12
C PRO A 203 13.56 10.08 -23.97
N GLU A 204 13.09 8.93 -23.50
CA GLU A 204 12.09 8.10 -24.17
C GLU A 204 10.68 8.74 -24.14
N SER A 205 10.44 9.71 -23.24
CA SER A 205 9.12 10.31 -23.08
C SER A 205 8.78 11.35 -24.15
N ILE A 206 7.49 11.48 -24.46
CA ILE A 206 6.96 12.56 -25.27
C ILE A 206 6.55 13.68 -24.33
N CYS A 207 6.92 14.92 -24.63
CA CYS A 207 6.69 16.06 -23.75
C CYS A 207 5.78 17.12 -24.40
N ASP A 208 4.63 17.34 -23.81
CA ASP A 208 3.74 18.48 -24.07
C ASP A 208 3.71 19.40 -22.83
N THR A 209 3.39 20.67 -23.04
CA THR A 209 3.54 21.64 -21.97
C THR A 209 2.33 22.57 -21.82
N TYR A 210 2.12 23.01 -20.59
CA TYR A 210 1.31 24.17 -20.22
C TYR A 210 2.20 25.28 -19.61
N ASN A 211 1.65 26.46 -19.39
CA ASN A 211 2.35 27.56 -18.74
C ASN A 211 1.41 28.36 -17.82
N ASP A 212 1.97 29.38 -17.15
CA ASP A 212 1.22 30.23 -16.19
C ASP A 212 0.02 30.96 -16.78
N LYS A 213 -0.14 30.98 -18.09
CA LYS A 213 -1.21 31.73 -18.81
C LYS A 213 -2.19 30.82 -19.55
N ASN A 214 -1.80 29.59 -19.85
CA ASN A 214 -2.58 28.69 -20.68
C ASN A 214 -2.39 27.24 -20.23
N SER A 215 -3.47 26.61 -19.83
CA SER A 215 -3.53 25.20 -19.44
C SER A 215 -3.53 24.22 -20.62
N ASN A 216 -3.67 24.69 -21.85
CA ASN A 216 -3.68 23.89 -23.09
C ASN A 216 -4.68 22.70 -23.08
N CYS A 217 -5.86 22.92 -22.50
CA CYS A 217 -6.89 21.87 -22.30
C CYS A 217 -7.33 21.19 -23.60
N ASP A 218 -7.40 21.90 -24.73
CA ASP A 218 -7.78 21.32 -26.02
C ASP A 218 -6.78 20.24 -26.47
N GLU A 219 -5.50 20.47 -26.24
CA GLU A 219 -4.46 19.49 -26.55
C GLU A 219 -4.45 18.36 -25.52
N LEU A 220 -4.58 18.68 -24.25
CA LEU A 220 -4.65 17.69 -23.18
C LEU A 220 -5.81 16.72 -23.39
N THR A 221 -7.01 17.20 -23.79
CA THR A 221 -8.16 16.36 -24.09
C THR A 221 -7.86 15.30 -25.17
N LYS A 222 -7.14 15.68 -26.23
CA LYS A 222 -6.74 14.74 -27.29
C LYS A 222 -5.85 13.62 -26.74
N TRP A 223 -4.96 13.96 -25.80
CA TRP A 223 -4.06 12.99 -25.20
C TRP A 223 -4.76 12.13 -24.13
N CYS A 224 -5.80 12.63 -23.49
CA CYS A 224 -6.67 11.80 -22.63
C CYS A 224 -7.35 10.69 -23.45
N ILE A 225 -7.83 10.98 -24.66
CA ILE A 225 -8.46 9.99 -25.55
C ILE A 225 -7.43 9.00 -26.14
N TRP A 226 -6.17 9.43 -26.28
CA TRP A 226 -5.09 8.60 -26.83
C TRP A 226 -4.58 7.58 -25.80
N ALA A 227 -4.65 7.89 -24.49
CA ALA A 227 -4.05 7.11 -23.42
C ALA A 227 -4.92 5.89 -23.04
N ASP A 228 -4.25 4.81 -22.61
CA ASP A 228 -4.86 3.66 -21.97
C ASP A 228 -4.90 3.84 -20.43
N CYS A 229 -3.95 4.65 -19.90
CA CYS A 229 -3.92 5.05 -18.49
C CYS A 229 -3.47 6.52 -18.34
N ILE A 230 -4.08 7.24 -17.40
CA ILE A 230 -3.79 8.65 -17.12
C ILE A 230 -3.35 8.78 -15.66
N ILE A 231 -2.25 9.48 -15.41
CA ILE A 231 -1.84 9.92 -14.07
C ILE A 231 -2.06 11.43 -13.99
N ALA A 232 -2.76 11.91 -12.96
CA ALA A 232 -2.96 13.33 -12.72
C ALA A 232 -2.68 13.69 -11.27
N GLY A 233 -1.92 14.75 -11.05
CA GLY A 233 -1.73 15.35 -9.73
C GLY A 233 -0.31 15.45 -9.22
N PRO A 234 0.60 14.49 -9.42
CA PRO A 234 1.94 14.55 -8.83
C PRO A 234 2.63 15.89 -9.12
N GLY A 235 2.85 16.69 -8.07
CA GLY A 235 3.54 17.97 -8.17
C GLY A 235 2.88 19.05 -9.05
N LEU A 236 1.56 19.00 -9.29
CA LEU A 236 0.84 20.01 -10.07
C LEU A 236 0.71 21.35 -9.34
N SER A 237 0.88 21.37 -8.02
CA SER A 237 0.43 22.44 -7.10
C SER A 237 -1.10 22.63 -7.11
N VAL A 238 -1.61 23.45 -6.21
CA VAL A 238 -3.00 23.91 -6.21
C VAL A 238 -3.02 25.32 -6.80
N SER A 239 -3.52 25.46 -8.02
CA SER A 239 -3.61 26.72 -8.78
C SER A 239 -4.77 26.63 -9.76
N GLY A 240 -5.22 27.79 -10.28
CA GLY A 240 -6.30 27.81 -11.28
C GLY A 240 -5.97 26.98 -12.53
N GLN A 241 -4.71 26.94 -12.99
CA GLN A 241 -4.29 26.08 -14.11
C GLN A 241 -4.37 24.60 -13.75
N SER A 242 -3.97 24.23 -12.53
CA SER A 242 -4.05 22.84 -12.07
C SER A 242 -5.48 22.35 -11.90
N GLU A 243 -6.37 23.21 -11.39
CA GLU A 243 -7.80 22.95 -11.31
C GLU A 243 -8.41 22.75 -12.70
N GLU A 244 -8.06 23.61 -13.66
CA GLU A 244 -8.50 23.49 -15.03
C GLU A 244 -7.99 22.21 -15.70
N ILE A 245 -6.72 21.82 -15.47
CA ILE A 245 -6.13 20.56 -15.97
C ILE A 245 -6.89 19.36 -15.40
N VAL A 246 -7.11 19.29 -14.08
CA VAL A 246 -7.83 18.18 -13.44
C VAL A 246 -9.27 18.10 -13.94
N LYS A 247 -9.97 19.24 -14.06
CA LYS A 247 -11.32 19.31 -14.61
C LYS A 247 -11.36 18.86 -16.06
N CYS A 248 -10.42 19.29 -16.89
CA CYS A 248 -10.30 18.91 -18.29
C CYS A 248 -10.12 17.38 -18.44
N ILE A 249 -9.26 16.75 -17.64
CA ILE A 249 -9.07 15.29 -17.65
C ILE A 249 -10.37 14.57 -17.29
N LEU A 250 -11.02 14.96 -16.21
CA LEU A 250 -12.27 14.33 -15.75
C LEU A 250 -13.43 14.48 -16.77
N GLN A 251 -13.43 15.57 -17.53
CA GLN A 251 -14.46 15.85 -18.55
C GLN A 251 -14.04 15.49 -19.97
N SER A 252 -12.86 14.89 -20.17
CA SER A 252 -12.30 14.58 -21.49
C SER A 252 -13.12 13.59 -22.32
N GLY A 253 -13.99 12.79 -21.66
CA GLY A 253 -14.74 11.71 -22.29
C GLY A 253 -13.91 10.45 -22.54
N SER A 254 -12.66 10.40 -22.05
CA SER A 254 -11.79 9.21 -22.08
C SER A 254 -12.36 8.06 -21.25
N ASP A 255 -12.06 6.84 -21.66
CA ASP A 255 -12.32 5.59 -20.93
C ASP A 255 -11.04 4.97 -20.32
N ALA A 256 -9.90 5.66 -20.44
CA ALA A 256 -8.64 5.26 -19.85
C ALA A 256 -8.75 5.13 -18.31
N THR A 257 -8.00 4.23 -17.70
CA THR A 257 -7.88 4.19 -16.23
C THR A 257 -7.22 5.49 -15.73
N LEU A 258 -7.87 6.17 -14.79
CA LEU A 258 -7.40 7.45 -14.24
C LEU A 258 -6.84 7.28 -12.82
N ILE A 259 -5.58 7.62 -12.62
CA ILE A 259 -4.90 7.64 -11.34
C ILE A 259 -4.82 9.10 -10.84
N LEU A 260 -5.45 9.37 -9.70
CA LEU A 260 -5.45 10.67 -9.04
C LEU A 260 -4.60 10.62 -7.77
N ASP A 261 -3.57 11.46 -7.69
CA ASP A 261 -2.64 11.51 -6.55
C ASP A 261 -2.32 12.96 -6.16
N ALA A 262 -1.81 13.15 -4.98
CA ALA A 262 -1.22 14.39 -4.48
C ALA A 262 -2.11 15.63 -4.71
N ASP A 263 -1.68 16.58 -5.54
CA ASP A 263 -2.38 17.86 -5.72
C ASP A 263 -3.74 17.72 -6.42
N ALA A 264 -3.95 16.67 -7.23
CA ALA A 264 -5.29 16.37 -7.75
C ALA A 264 -6.26 15.99 -6.62
N LEU A 265 -5.81 15.24 -5.61
CA LEU A 265 -6.61 14.90 -4.44
C LEU A 265 -6.89 16.13 -3.57
N ASN A 266 -5.93 17.04 -3.45
CA ASN A 266 -6.10 18.30 -2.74
C ASN A 266 -7.17 19.16 -3.43
N ILE A 267 -7.11 19.32 -4.75
CA ILE A 267 -8.10 20.03 -5.55
C ILE A 267 -9.51 19.44 -5.38
N ILE A 268 -9.62 18.11 -5.46
CA ILE A 268 -10.90 17.40 -5.30
C ILE A 268 -11.48 17.63 -3.90
N SER A 269 -10.63 17.64 -2.86
CA SER A 269 -11.07 17.81 -1.47
C SER A 269 -11.64 19.20 -1.16
N GLU A 270 -11.35 20.20 -1.98
CA GLU A 270 -11.81 21.59 -1.80
C GLU A 270 -13.16 21.89 -2.47
N ASN A 271 -13.62 21.02 -3.39
CA ASN A 271 -14.88 21.24 -4.13
C ASN A 271 -15.60 19.95 -4.45
N GLU A 272 -16.78 19.77 -3.88
CA GLU A 272 -17.65 18.59 -4.06
C GLU A 272 -18.08 18.36 -5.52
N GLU A 273 -18.06 19.39 -6.39
CA GLU A 273 -18.38 19.26 -7.81
C GLU A 273 -17.50 18.23 -8.53
N TYR A 274 -16.25 18.04 -8.08
CA TYR A 274 -15.35 17.06 -8.67
C TYR A 274 -15.83 15.61 -8.50
N TYR A 275 -16.58 15.29 -7.44
CA TYR A 275 -17.16 13.94 -7.28
C TYR A 275 -18.26 13.68 -8.33
N GLU A 276 -18.98 14.71 -8.80
CA GLU A 276 -19.89 14.54 -9.92
C GLU A 276 -19.13 14.24 -11.22
N TYR A 277 -17.99 14.88 -11.46
CA TYR A 277 -17.15 14.56 -12.63
C TYR A 277 -16.57 13.15 -12.53
N ILE A 278 -16.09 12.73 -11.35
CA ILE A 278 -15.59 11.38 -11.10
C ILE A 278 -16.70 10.34 -11.38
N SER A 279 -17.91 10.56 -10.89
CA SER A 279 -19.03 9.63 -11.10
C SER A 279 -19.45 9.49 -12.57
N ARG A 280 -19.16 10.48 -13.40
CA ARG A 280 -19.45 10.50 -14.85
C ARG A 280 -18.27 10.08 -15.71
N TYR A 281 -17.10 9.91 -15.11
CA TYR A 281 -15.92 9.45 -15.84
C TYR A 281 -16.13 8.02 -16.33
N LYS A 282 -15.77 7.72 -17.59
CA LYS A 282 -16.13 6.43 -18.22
C LYS A 282 -15.20 5.30 -17.82
N GLY A 283 -13.92 5.60 -17.58
CA GLY A 283 -12.92 4.62 -17.15
C GLY A 283 -12.95 4.39 -15.64
N LYS A 284 -12.09 3.49 -15.17
CA LYS A 284 -11.87 3.30 -13.73
C LYS A 284 -11.09 4.46 -13.14
N VAL A 285 -11.42 4.85 -11.93
CA VAL A 285 -10.71 5.88 -11.18
C VAL A 285 -10.02 5.24 -9.98
N ILE A 286 -8.70 5.46 -9.88
CA ILE A 286 -7.87 5.04 -8.76
C ILE A 286 -7.43 6.30 -8.01
N MET A 287 -7.73 6.38 -6.73
CA MET A 287 -7.29 7.48 -5.88
C MET A 287 -6.25 6.96 -4.87
N THR A 288 -5.10 7.65 -4.77
CA THR A 288 -3.97 7.18 -3.97
C THR A 288 -3.66 8.10 -2.77
N PRO A 289 -4.62 8.37 -1.87
CA PRO A 289 -4.39 9.28 -0.76
C PRO A 289 -3.45 8.70 0.29
N HIS A 290 -2.52 9.51 0.80
CA HIS A 290 -1.92 9.26 2.11
C HIS A 290 -2.91 9.66 3.22
N VAL A 291 -2.63 9.28 4.48
CA VAL A 291 -3.58 9.52 5.60
C VAL A 291 -3.98 11.00 5.74
N GLY A 292 -3.07 11.95 5.44
CA GLY A 292 -3.38 13.38 5.50
C GLY A 292 -4.30 13.84 4.36
N GLU A 293 -4.14 13.32 3.15
CA GLU A 293 -5.04 13.56 2.00
C GLU A 293 -6.42 12.93 2.27
N MET A 294 -6.44 11.68 2.77
CA MET A 294 -7.70 11.01 3.16
C MET A 294 -8.44 11.81 4.25
N SER A 295 -7.72 12.44 5.17
CA SER A 295 -8.32 13.31 6.19
C SER A 295 -9.03 14.51 5.57
N ARG A 296 -8.45 15.13 4.54
CA ARG A 296 -9.09 16.23 3.81
C ARG A 296 -10.31 15.76 3.00
N LEU A 297 -10.16 14.65 2.27
CA LEU A 297 -11.23 14.07 1.44
C LEU A 297 -12.44 13.62 2.25
N THR A 298 -12.25 13.13 3.48
CA THR A 298 -13.34 12.55 4.30
C THR A 298 -13.79 13.42 5.45
N GLY A 299 -13.04 14.49 5.79
CA GLY A 299 -13.26 15.27 7.00
C GLY A 299 -12.92 14.54 8.31
N LYS A 300 -12.50 13.28 8.27
CA LYS A 300 -12.13 12.50 9.45
C LYS A 300 -10.74 12.90 9.96
N SER A 301 -10.54 12.87 11.27
CA SER A 301 -9.21 13.08 11.86
C SER A 301 -8.24 11.95 11.49
N ILE A 302 -6.94 12.25 11.45
CA ILE A 302 -5.87 11.26 11.22
C ILE A 302 -5.98 10.09 12.22
N GLY A 303 -6.34 10.37 13.48
CA GLY A 303 -6.52 9.34 14.52
C GLY A 303 -7.66 8.38 14.21
N GLN A 304 -8.79 8.87 13.70
CA GLN A 304 -9.92 8.04 13.29
C GLN A 304 -9.56 7.14 12.09
N ILE A 305 -8.87 7.70 11.08
CA ILE A 305 -8.43 6.94 9.90
C ILE A 305 -7.44 5.84 10.30
N LYS A 306 -6.42 6.17 11.10
CA LYS A 306 -5.44 5.19 11.59
C LYS A 306 -6.05 4.17 12.56
N GLY A 307 -7.14 4.52 13.24
CA GLY A 307 -7.90 3.62 14.10
C GLY A 307 -8.63 2.52 13.32
N ASN A 308 -9.10 2.83 12.10
CA ASN A 308 -9.78 1.86 11.24
C ASN A 308 -9.52 2.16 9.75
N PRO A 309 -8.29 1.92 9.25
CA PRO A 309 -7.92 2.28 7.89
C PRO A 309 -8.67 1.47 6.83
N VAL A 310 -8.96 0.19 7.11
CA VAL A 310 -9.68 -0.69 6.17
C VAL A 310 -11.10 -0.19 5.94
N GLU A 311 -11.86 0.05 7.00
CA GLU A 311 -13.23 0.56 6.88
C GLU A 311 -13.26 1.95 6.24
N THR A 312 -12.29 2.81 6.60
CA THR A 312 -12.21 4.15 6.01
C THR A 312 -12.01 4.09 4.50
N ALA A 313 -11.05 3.27 4.04
CA ALA A 313 -10.79 3.10 2.61
C ALA A 313 -11.99 2.46 1.89
N LEU A 314 -12.59 1.42 2.47
CA LEU A 314 -13.74 0.71 1.89
C LEU A 314 -14.98 1.59 1.79
N CYS A 315 -15.32 2.36 2.85
CA CYS A 315 -16.44 3.28 2.82
C CYS A 315 -16.23 4.34 1.72
N TYR A 316 -15.04 4.94 1.66
CA TYR A 316 -14.71 5.94 0.65
C TYR A 316 -14.79 5.39 -0.77
N SER A 317 -14.24 4.19 -0.98
CA SER A 317 -14.30 3.49 -2.27
C SER A 317 -15.75 3.25 -2.71
N LYS A 318 -16.62 2.72 -1.81
CA LYS A 318 -18.03 2.45 -2.10
C LYS A 318 -18.83 3.72 -2.36
N GLU A 319 -18.60 4.77 -1.61
CA GLU A 319 -19.31 6.04 -1.72
C GLU A 319 -19.07 6.73 -3.08
N HIS A 320 -17.81 6.68 -3.56
CA HIS A 320 -17.41 7.40 -4.76
C HIS A 320 -17.19 6.52 -5.99
N GLY A 321 -17.34 5.19 -5.87
CA GLY A 321 -17.16 4.24 -6.99
C GLY A 321 -15.70 4.17 -7.50
N VAL A 322 -14.72 4.36 -6.62
CA VAL A 322 -13.29 4.42 -6.97
C VAL A 322 -12.51 3.27 -6.36
N ILE A 323 -11.37 2.91 -6.94
CA ILE A 323 -10.36 2.09 -6.26
C ILE A 323 -9.57 3.02 -5.33
N CYS A 324 -9.57 2.70 -4.03
CA CYS A 324 -8.88 3.48 -3.02
C CYS A 324 -7.56 2.80 -2.63
N VAL A 325 -6.45 3.51 -2.78
CA VAL A 325 -5.11 3.12 -2.33
C VAL A 325 -4.73 4.00 -1.15
N LEU A 326 -5.16 3.65 0.04
CA LEU A 326 -4.86 4.41 1.27
C LEU A 326 -3.43 4.13 1.73
N LYS A 327 -2.53 5.08 1.42
CA LYS A 327 -1.09 4.98 1.71
C LYS A 327 -0.80 5.20 3.18
N ASP A 328 -0.19 4.22 3.84
CA ASP A 328 0.48 4.32 5.16
C ASP A 328 1.57 3.22 5.22
N ALA A 329 2.16 3.00 6.38
CA ALA A 329 3.17 1.95 6.62
C ALA A 329 2.67 0.52 6.31
N ALA A 330 1.37 0.30 6.27
CA ALA A 330 0.68 -0.84 5.65
C ALA A 330 -0.44 -0.26 4.78
N THR A 331 -0.22 -0.22 3.47
CA THR A 331 -1.17 0.36 2.51
C THR A 331 -2.38 -0.54 2.34
N VAL A 332 -3.58 0.04 2.39
CA VAL A 332 -4.84 -0.65 2.08
C VAL A 332 -5.27 -0.29 0.66
N VAL A 333 -5.51 -1.30 -0.17
CA VAL A 333 -6.07 -1.15 -1.50
C VAL A 333 -7.42 -1.83 -1.54
N CYS A 334 -8.45 -1.13 -1.95
CA CYS A 334 -9.78 -1.72 -2.04
C CYS A 334 -10.64 -1.08 -3.12
N ASP A 335 -11.58 -1.86 -3.61
CA ASP A 335 -12.75 -1.43 -4.35
C ASP A 335 -14.03 -1.81 -3.60
N HIS A 336 -15.15 -1.90 -4.31
CA HIS A 336 -16.43 -2.30 -3.71
C HIS A 336 -16.40 -3.73 -3.13
N ASP A 337 -15.66 -4.64 -3.77
CA ASP A 337 -15.74 -6.09 -3.52
C ASP A 337 -14.43 -6.67 -2.94
N ASN A 338 -13.29 -6.02 -3.16
CA ASN A 338 -11.99 -6.55 -2.81
C ASN A 338 -11.27 -5.67 -1.80
N ILE A 339 -10.50 -6.29 -0.90
CA ILE A 339 -9.65 -5.60 0.08
C ILE A 339 -8.30 -6.29 0.09
N TYR A 340 -7.24 -5.50 -0.14
CA TYR A 340 -5.85 -5.95 -0.07
C TYR A 340 -5.07 -5.09 0.95
N ILE A 341 -4.20 -5.75 1.72
CA ILE A 341 -3.31 -5.08 2.66
C ILE A 341 -1.87 -5.37 2.26
N ASN A 342 -1.11 -4.33 1.95
CA ASN A 342 0.29 -4.46 1.61
C ASN A 342 1.18 -4.42 2.86
N THR A 343 2.12 -5.35 2.93
CA THR A 343 3.11 -5.45 4.02
C THR A 343 4.55 -5.33 3.55
N SER A 344 4.80 -5.21 2.24
CA SER A 344 6.12 -4.95 1.68
C SER A 344 6.54 -3.50 1.90
N GLY A 345 7.82 -3.24 1.80
CA GLY A 345 8.40 -1.92 1.99
C GLY A 345 8.94 -1.67 3.40
N ASN A 346 9.57 -0.53 3.58
CA ASN A 346 10.23 -0.16 4.82
C ASN A 346 10.21 1.36 5.07
N CYS A 347 10.65 1.76 6.25
CA CYS A 347 10.61 3.18 6.68
C CYS A 347 11.50 4.12 5.86
N GLY A 348 12.50 3.62 5.11
CA GLY A 348 13.32 4.44 4.21
C GLY A 348 12.54 4.98 3.01
N MET A 349 11.39 4.36 2.68
CA MET A 349 10.49 4.84 1.63
C MET A 349 9.72 6.12 2.00
N ALA A 350 9.80 6.56 3.26
CA ALA A 350 9.24 7.85 3.71
C ALA A 350 10.12 9.02 3.23
N THR A 351 10.24 9.18 1.92
CA THR A 351 11.02 10.22 1.24
C THR A 351 10.17 10.90 0.16
N GLY A 352 10.46 12.18 -0.14
CA GLY A 352 9.77 12.91 -1.19
C GLY A 352 9.92 12.19 -2.55
N GLY A 353 8.81 12.07 -3.28
CA GLY A 353 8.77 11.40 -4.59
C GLY A 353 8.41 9.91 -4.58
N SER A 354 8.37 9.26 -3.41
CA SER A 354 8.00 7.84 -3.33
C SER A 354 6.57 7.58 -3.82
N GLY A 355 5.63 8.50 -3.55
CA GLY A 355 4.26 8.46 -4.10
C GLY A 355 4.24 8.61 -5.62
N ASP A 356 5.08 9.52 -6.15
CA ASP A 356 5.16 9.75 -7.59
C ASP A 356 5.67 8.50 -8.33
N VAL A 357 6.64 7.78 -7.74
CA VAL A 357 7.10 6.48 -8.25
C VAL A 357 5.96 5.47 -8.23
N LEU A 358 5.18 5.41 -7.14
CA LEU A 358 4.05 4.48 -7.03
C LEU A 358 3.02 4.70 -8.13
N THR A 359 2.69 5.96 -8.49
CA THR A 359 1.72 6.24 -9.55
C THR A 359 2.16 5.64 -10.90
N GLY A 360 3.45 5.73 -11.22
CA GLY A 360 4.00 5.12 -12.42
C GLY A 360 3.97 3.59 -12.39
N VAL A 361 4.22 2.97 -11.22
CA VAL A 361 4.10 1.50 -11.06
C VAL A 361 2.65 1.06 -11.22
N ILE A 362 1.68 1.79 -10.65
CA ILE A 362 0.26 1.48 -10.85
C ILE A 362 -0.09 1.57 -12.34
N ALA A 363 0.32 2.64 -13.03
CA ALA A 363 0.07 2.78 -14.47
C ALA A 363 0.67 1.61 -15.29
N GLY A 364 1.86 1.14 -14.91
CA GLY A 364 2.47 -0.04 -15.53
C GLY A 364 1.62 -1.29 -15.39
N MET A 365 1.07 -1.52 -14.20
CA MET A 365 0.19 -2.68 -13.96
C MET A 365 -1.17 -2.53 -14.63
N MET A 366 -1.72 -1.31 -14.74
CA MET A 366 -2.94 -1.08 -15.54
C MET A 366 -2.71 -1.39 -17.02
N CYS A 367 -1.54 -1.05 -17.56
CA CYS A 367 -1.17 -1.34 -18.94
C CYS A 367 -0.79 -2.81 -19.20
N ALA A 368 -0.58 -3.61 -18.15
CA ALA A 368 -0.22 -5.03 -18.30
C ALA A 368 -1.39 -5.92 -18.71
N GLY A 369 -2.64 -5.43 -18.66
CA GLY A 369 -3.81 -6.13 -19.17
C GLY A 369 -4.47 -7.07 -18.15
N PHE A 370 -4.48 -6.72 -16.88
CA PHE A 370 -5.26 -7.43 -15.86
C PHE A 370 -6.76 -7.15 -16.01
N ASP A 371 -7.59 -8.19 -15.84
CA ASP A 371 -9.05 -8.05 -15.78
C ASP A 371 -9.54 -7.42 -14.47
N ASP A 372 -8.78 -7.59 -13.37
CA ASP A 372 -9.06 -7.03 -12.05
C ASP A 372 -8.10 -5.86 -11.76
N GLU A 373 -8.57 -4.64 -11.96
CA GLU A 373 -7.79 -3.43 -11.73
C GLU A 373 -7.48 -3.19 -10.24
N CYS A 374 -8.34 -3.65 -9.32
CA CYS A 374 -8.07 -3.55 -7.89
C CYS A 374 -6.90 -4.45 -7.49
N PHE A 375 -6.88 -5.69 -7.99
CA PHE A 375 -5.74 -6.59 -7.83
C PHE A 375 -4.46 -6.01 -8.46
N ALA A 376 -4.55 -5.49 -9.67
CA ALA A 376 -3.41 -4.87 -10.37
C ALA A 376 -2.84 -3.67 -9.57
N ALA A 377 -3.71 -2.83 -8.99
CA ALA A 377 -3.29 -1.73 -8.11
C ALA A 377 -2.62 -2.26 -6.82
N ALA A 378 -3.17 -3.31 -6.22
CA ALA A 378 -2.58 -3.93 -5.02
C ALA A 378 -1.22 -4.57 -5.33
N LEU A 379 -1.08 -5.23 -6.48
CA LEU A 379 0.17 -5.80 -6.96
C LEU A 379 1.21 -4.71 -7.22
N ALA A 380 0.81 -3.58 -7.81
CA ALA A 380 1.68 -2.42 -8.00
C ALA A 380 2.24 -1.87 -6.68
N VAL A 381 1.38 -1.76 -5.65
CA VAL A 381 1.80 -1.33 -4.30
C VAL A 381 2.80 -2.33 -3.71
N TYR A 382 2.57 -3.63 -3.89
CA TYR A 382 3.49 -4.67 -3.43
C TYR A 382 4.85 -4.60 -4.15
N ILE A 383 4.87 -4.49 -5.47
CA ILE A 383 6.09 -4.34 -6.29
C ILE A 383 6.88 -3.11 -5.87
N HIS A 384 6.20 -1.97 -5.69
CA HIS A 384 6.82 -0.74 -5.20
C HIS A 384 7.48 -0.93 -3.82
N GLY A 385 6.80 -1.61 -2.90
CA GLY A 385 7.35 -1.96 -1.59
C GLY A 385 8.56 -2.89 -1.68
N CYS A 386 8.51 -3.93 -2.54
CA CYS A 386 9.64 -4.82 -2.80
C CYS A 386 10.85 -4.06 -3.37
N ALA A 387 10.64 -3.11 -4.28
CA ALA A 387 11.71 -2.24 -4.78
C ALA A 387 12.36 -1.43 -3.65
N GLY A 388 11.55 -0.86 -2.74
CA GLY A 388 12.04 -0.21 -1.52
C GLY A 388 12.83 -1.15 -0.61
N ASP A 389 12.44 -2.41 -0.48
CA ASP A 389 13.18 -3.41 0.31
C ASP A 389 14.51 -3.81 -0.35
N MET A 390 14.60 -3.83 -1.69
CA MET A 390 15.86 -3.97 -2.40
C MET A 390 16.79 -2.78 -2.16
N CYS A 391 16.27 -1.55 -2.21
CA CYS A 391 17.05 -0.36 -1.85
C CYS A 391 17.63 -0.46 -0.44
N ARG A 392 16.82 -0.88 0.54
CA ARG A 392 17.28 -1.05 1.93
C ARG A 392 18.43 -2.03 2.03
N LYS A 393 18.40 -3.14 1.29
CA LYS A 393 19.49 -4.14 1.28
C LYS A 393 20.78 -3.56 0.72
N ASN A 394 20.70 -2.71 -0.29
CA ASN A 394 21.84 -2.19 -1.00
C ASN A 394 22.50 -0.98 -0.31
N GLN A 395 21.71 -0.09 0.30
CA GLN A 395 22.20 1.21 0.80
C GLN A 395 21.63 1.63 2.16
N GLY A 396 20.82 0.78 2.80
CA GLY A 396 20.19 1.08 4.08
C GLY A 396 19.01 2.06 3.94
N THR A 397 18.35 2.35 5.06
CA THR A 397 17.13 3.19 5.08
C THR A 397 17.40 4.69 5.08
N PHE A 398 18.60 5.13 5.50
CA PHE A 398 18.94 6.55 5.64
C PHE A 398 19.33 7.24 4.34
N SER A 399 19.94 6.51 3.39
CA SER A 399 20.42 7.07 2.12
C SER A 399 19.46 6.84 0.96
N MET A 400 18.34 6.17 1.18
CA MET A 400 17.35 5.85 0.17
C MET A 400 16.62 7.09 -0.34
N LYS A 401 16.54 7.23 -1.67
CA LYS A 401 15.76 8.24 -2.37
C LYS A 401 14.69 7.58 -3.25
N ALA A 402 13.67 8.32 -3.64
CA ALA A 402 12.61 7.83 -4.51
C ALA A 402 13.14 7.35 -5.88
N TRP A 403 14.16 8.01 -6.42
CA TRP A 403 14.79 7.59 -7.67
C TRP A 403 15.43 6.19 -7.57
N ASP A 404 16.04 5.87 -6.42
CA ASP A 404 16.64 4.55 -6.18
C ASP A 404 15.56 3.45 -6.15
N ILE A 405 14.34 3.77 -5.65
CA ILE A 405 13.20 2.87 -5.68
C ILE A 405 12.79 2.60 -7.14
N ALA A 406 12.67 3.65 -7.97
CA ALA A 406 12.35 3.50 -9.39
C ALA A 406 13.38 2.65 -10.14
N GLU A 407 14.69 2.84 -9.88
CA GLU A 407 15.75 2.02 -10.47
C GLU A 407 15.70 0.55 -10.02
N SER A 408 15.33 0.30 -8.76
CA SER A 408 15.25 -1.05 -8.20
C SER A 408 14.06 -1.87 -8.72
N LEU A 409 13.09 -1.26 -9.38
CA LEU A 409 11.95 -1.97 -10.00
C LEU A 409 12.42 -3.06 -10.96
N SER A 410 13.45 -2.79 -11.77
CA SER A 410 14.01 -3.78 -12.70
C SER A 410 14.47 -5.07 -11.99
N THR A 411 15.04 -4.94 -10.79
CA THR A 411 15.48 -6.08 -9.99
C THR A 411 14.31 -6.92 -9.48
N VAL A 412 13.19 -6.27 -9.09
CA VAL A 412 11.98 -6.98 -8.65
C VAL A 412 11.42 -7.85 -9.78
N PHE A 413 11.36 -7.31 -11.00
CA PHE A 413 10.84 -8.05 -12.16
C PHE A 413 11.79 -9.17 -12.61
N THR A 414 13.12 -8.99 -12.54
CA THR A 414 14.08 -10.00 -12.99
C THR A 414 14.27 -11.15 -12.02
N GLN A 415 14.25 -10.92 -10.72
CA GLN A 415 14.42 -11.98 -9.72
C GLN A 415 13.29 -13.01 -9.74
N ASN A 416 12.14 -12.65 -10.27
CA ASN A 416 11.00 -13.56 -10.40
C ASN A 416 11.07 -14.42 -11.68
N ASN A 417 11.89 -14.04 -12.67
CA ASN A 417 12.10 -14.83 -13.90
C ASN A 417 13.21 -15.90 -13.77
N THR A 418 14.07 -15.83 -12.73
CA THR A 418 15.21 -16.75 -12.58
C THR A 418 14.87 -18.06 -11.87
N ASP A 419 13.71 -18.17 -11.24
CA ASP A 419 13.27 -19.41 -10.57
C ASP A 419 12.64 -20.44 -11.54
N TYR A 420 12.66 -20.17 -12.86
CA TYR A 420 12.07 -21.02 -13.92
C TYR A 420 13.07 -21.60 -14.95
N ASN A 421 14.40 -21.47 -14.70
CA ASN A 421 15.43 -22.11 -15.56
C ASN A 421 16.19 -23.19 -14.82
#